data_e1b0d020c332041484aa87ed44fe7bc7
#
_entry.id   e1b0d020c332041484aa87ed44fe7bc7
#
_cell.length_a   1.000
_cell.length_b   1.000
_cell.length_c   1.000
_cell.angle_alpha   90.00
_cell.angle_beta   90.00
_cell.angle_gamma   90.00
#
_symmetry.space_group_name_H-M   'P 1'
#
loop_
_entity.id
_entity.type
_entity.pdbx_description
1 polymer ?
#
loop_
_entity_poly.entity_id
_entity_poly.type
_entity_poly.pdbx_seq_one_letter_code
_entity_poly.pdbx_strand_id
1 'polypeptide(L)'
;MIKYTLAVGFAIFIVLFLFYSPFTRYSFLGSPPEQRSSCGKFDGEVFDFPAPYVFLSPEYEGLSIWEQGYKNNKRGCDANFTVVALKVQWPSLLPAEKMWVGANRPPGQMGITLEQQLPLPENNKGLRPEYAVAGKVIDTARDRQFDEVLGLYKLIGVMRPMQDDKIDVYWREVNGYTDVLLICRYYPDGRDFDCNQTWLANQGRLLIVANYTRPYLTEWQAIMLQTHEMLKLFTRN
;
A
#
# COMPACT_ATOMS: atom_id res chain seq x y z
N MET A 1 -49.58 26.45 -24.47
CA MET A 1 -48.28 26.10 -25.09
C MET A 1 -47.14 25.86 -24.05
N ILE A 2 -47.17 26.40 -22.86
CA ILE A 2 -46.07 26.27 -21.84
C ILE A 2 -45.94 24.87 -21.22
N LYS A 3 -47.01 24.08 -21.15
CA LYS A 3 -46.99 22.72 -20.55
C LYS A 3 -46.26 21.68 -21.36
N TYR A 4 -46.19 21.82 -22.69
CA TYR A 4 -45.50 20.86 -23.54
C TYR A 4 -43.97 21.08 -23.62
N THR A 5 -43.49 22.32 -23.44
CA THR A 5 -42.08 22.67 -23.41
C THR A 5 -41.36 22.13 -22.20
N LEU A 6 -42.02 22.08 -21.03
CA LEU A 6 -41.46 21.52 -19.79
C LEU A 6 -41.33 20.01 -19.87
N ALA A 7 -42.28 19.29 -20.49
CA ALA A 7 -42.24 17.83 -20.59
C ALA A 7 -41.12 17.36 -21.54
N VAL A 8 -40.89 18.08 -22.65
CA VAL A 8 -39.82 17.74 -23.64
C VAL A 8 -38.42 18.01 -23.03
N GLY A 9 -38.27 19.12 -22.26
CA GLY A 9 -37.02 19.43 -21.60
C GLY A 9 -36.61 18.37 -20.54
N PHE A 10 -37.60 17.86 -19.80
CA PHE A 10 -37.36 16.85 -18.77
C PHE A 10 -37.01 15.48 -19.38
N ALA A 11 -37.63 15.09 -20.51
CA ALA A 11 -37.32 13.86 -21.22
C ALA A 11 -35.90 13.90 -21.83
N ILE A 12 -35.45 15.03 -22.38
CA ILE A 12 -34.11 15.20 -22.94
C ILE A 12 -33.06 15.13 -21.77
N PHE A 13 -33.35 15.70 -20.62
CA PHE A 13 -32.45 15.66 -19.46
C PHE A 13 -32.27 14.23 -18.94
N ILE A 14 -33.34 13.42 -18.87
CA ILE A 14 -33.27 12.01 -18.45
C ILE A 14 -32.46 11.20 -19.47
N VAL A 15 -32.66 11.41 -20.76
CA VAL A 15 -31.89 10.71 -21.80
C VAL A 15 -30.41 11.07 -21.73
N LEU A 16 -30.08 12.36 -21.59
CA LEU A 16 -28.68 12.78 -21.42
C LEU A 16 -28.04 12.23 -20.13
N PHE A 17 -28.80 12.17 -19.02
CA PHE A 17 -28.31 11.61 -17.76
C PHE A 17 -28.03 10.10 -17.87
N LEU A 18 -28.87 9.36 -18.59
CA LEU A 18 -28.67 7.93 -18.85
C LEU A 18 -27.48 7.65 -19.77
N PHE A 19 -27.18 8.54 -20.73
CA PHE A 19 -26.05 8.38 -21.64
C PHE A 19 -24.72 8.94 -21.11
N TYR A 20 -24.75 9.91 -20.19
CA TYR A 20 -23.55 10.51 -19.59
C TYR A 20 -23.23 9.99 -18.18
N SER A 21 -24.06 9.13 -17.60
CA SER A 21 -23.75 8.50 -16.33
C SER A 21 -22.54 7.55 -16.52
N PRO A 22 -21.41 7.78 -15.83
CA PRO A 22 -20.27 6.86 -15.94
C PRO A 22 -20.62 5.44 -15.46
N PHE A 23 -21.72 5.28 -14.74
CA PHE A 23 -22.21 3.97 -14.25
C PHE A 23 -22.84 3.10 -15.35
N THR A 24 -23.37 3.66 -16.44
CA THR A 24 -24.02 2.86 -17.49
C THR A 24 -23.07 2.33 -18.55
N ARG A 25 -21.82 2.80 -18.63
CA ARG A 25 -20.84 2.28 -19.60
C ARG A 25 -20.22 0.93 -19.23
N TYR A 26 -20.37 0.48 -18.01
CA TYR A 26 -19.79 -0.81 -17.58
C TYR A 26 -20.67 -2.04 -17.89
N SER A 27 -21.92 -1.87 -18.26
CA SER A 27 -22.86 -2.98 -18.46
C SER A 27 -23.06 -3.45 -19.90
N PHE A 28 -22.51 -2.76 -20.90
CA PHE A 28 -22.75 -3.08 -22.32
C PHE A 28 -21.53 -3.59 -23.10
N LEU A 29 -20.34 -3.52 -22.53
CA LEU A 29 -19.18 -4.20 -23.11
C LEU A 29 -19.06 -5.54 -22.40
N GLY A 30 -19.20 -6.62 -23.15
CA GLY A 30 -19.14 -7.99 -22.66
C GLY A 30 -18.07 -8.16 -21.60
N SER A 31 -18.37 -8.94 -20.56
CA SER A 31 -17.50 -9.18 -19.41
C SER A 31 -16.05 -9.30 -19.88
N PRO A 32 -15.12 -8.48 -19.36
CA PRO A 32 -13.71 -8.64 -19.69
C PRO A 32 -13.34 -10.11 -19.47
N PRO A 33 -12.43 -10.71 -20.26
CA PRO A 33 -12.00 -12.08 -20.06
C PRO A 33 -11.69 -12.22 -18.58
N GLU A 34 -12.29 -13.21 -17.94
CA GLU A 34 -12.26 -13.48 -16.50
C GLU A 34 -10.84 -13.26 -15.97
N GLN A 35 -10.57 -12.05 -15.50
CA GLN A 35 -9.27 -11.70 -14.94
C GLN A 35 -9.21 -12.44 -13.62
N ARG A 36 -8.45 -13.55 -13.63
CA ARG A 36 -8.31 -14.42 -12.46
C ARG A 36 -7.81 -13.59 -11.29
N SER A 37 -8.63 -13.50 -10.27
CA SER A 37 -8.23 -12.93 -8.99
C SER A 37 -7.15 -13.81 -8.33
N SER A 38 -6.42 -13.22 -7.41
CA SER A 38 -5.45 -13.95 -6.57
C SER A 38 -6.06 -14.13 -5.19
N CYS A 39 -6.43 -15.37 -4.87
CA CYS A 39 -7.07 -15.73 -3.60
C CYS A 39 -6.11 -16.48 -2.68
N GLY A 40 -6.15 -16.19 -1.38
CA GLY A 40 -5.35 -16.82 -0.33
C GLY A 40 -5.66 -16.24 1.04
N LYS A 41 -4.92 -16.65 2.06
CA LYS A 41 -5.15 -16.25 3.45
C LYS A 41 -3.96 -15.50 4.01
N PHE A 42 -4.27 -14.46 4.79
CA PHE A 42 -3.35 -13.89 5.78
C PHE A 42 -3.97 -14.12 7.16
N ASP A 43 -3.25 -14.77 8.06
CA ASP A 43 -3.69 -15.05 9.43
C ASP A 43 -5.10 -15.67 9.51
N GLY A 44 -5.42 -16.58 8.59
CA GLY A 44 -6.71 -17.28 8.53
C GLY A 44 -7.83 -16.49 7.83
N GLU A 45 -7.70 -15.21 7.62
CA GLU A 45 -8.64 -14.37 6.87
C GLU A 45 -8.42 -14.52 5.36
N VAL A 46 -9.50 -14.77 4.61
CA VAL A 46 -9.43 -15.00 3.16
C VAL A 46 -9.48 -13.67 2.41
N PHE A 47 -8.50 -13.45 1.56
CA PHE A 47 -8.44 -12.31 0.65
C PHE A 47 -8.54 -12.76 -0.81
N ASP A 48 -9.25 -11.97 -1.61
CA ASP A 48 -9.41 -12.17 -3.04
C ASP A 48 -9.06 -10.88 -3.79
N PHE A 49 -7.80 -10.78 -4.20
CA PHE A 49 -7.28 -9.58 -4.87
C PHE A 49 -7.60 -9.61 -6.35
N PRO A 50 -8.38 -8.63 -6.88
CA PRO A 50 -8.63 -8.53 -8.32
C PRO A 50 -7.33 -8.37 -9.10
N ALA A 51 -7.18 -9.08 -10.22
CA ALA A 51 -5.95 -9.08 -11.01
C ALA A 51 -5.41 -7.69 -11.40
N PRO A 52 -6.23 -6.66 -11.71
CA PRO A 52 -5.71 -5.33 -12.00
C PRO A 52 -4.90 -4.69 -10.86
N TYR A 53 -5.18 -5.06 -9.60
CA TYR A 53 -4.45 -4.57 -8.44
C TYR A 53 -3.11 -5.27 -8.23
N VAL A 54 -3.01 -6.53 -8.64
CA VAL A 54 -1.82 -7.35 -8.37
C VAL A 54 -0.66 -6.92 -9.28
N PHE A 55 0.47 -6.55 -8.66
CA PHE A 55 1.67 -6.14 -9.38
C PHE A 55 2.55 -7.32 -9.77
N LEU A 56 2.82 -8.21 -8.83
CA LEU A 56 3.60 -9.43 -9.01
C LEU A 56 2.75 -10.63 -8.57
N SER A 57 3.01 -11.80 -9.16
CA SER A 57 2.35 -13.03 -8.71
C SER A 57 2.53 -13.20 -7.20
N PRO A 58 1.44 -13.37 -6.44
CA PRO A 58 1.53 -13.58 -5.00
C PRO A 58 2.41 -14.77 -4.65
N GLU A 59 3.14 -14.63 -3.56
CA GLU A 59 3.89 -15.74 -2.98
C GLU A 59 3.01 -16.45 -1.95
N TYR A 60 3.07 -17.77 -1.99
CA TYR A 60 2.34 -18.64 -1.07
C TYR A 60 3.32 -19.40 -0.18
N GLU A 61 2.85 -19.82 0.97
CA GLU A 61 3.63 -20.65 1.89
C GLU A 61 4.20 -21.90 1.19
N GLY A 62 5.46 -22.23 1.50
CA GLY A 62 6.20 -23.34 0.90
C GLY A 62 7.57 -22.89 0.41
N LEU A 63 7.95 -23.35 -0.79
CA LEU A 63 9.23 -23.02 -1.40
C LEU A 63 9.25 -21.56 -1.89
N SER A 64 10.39 -20.89 -1.74
CA SER A 64 10.62 -19.55 -2.27
C SER A 64 10.56 -19.55 -3.80
N ILE A 65 10.21 -18.42 -4.42
CA ILE A 65 10.18 -18.25 -5.89
C ILE A 65 11.53 -18.57 -6.56
N TRP A 66 12.61 -18.54 -5.81
CA TRP A 66 13.98 -18.85 -6.28
C TRP A 66 14.32 -20.34 -6.18
N GLU A 67 13.47 -21.15 -5.55
CA GLU A 67 13.72 -22.58 -5.34
C GLU A 67 13.05 -23.42 -6.44
N GLN A 68 13.74 -24.50 -6.82
CA GLN A 68 13.20 -25.45 -7.79
C GLN A 68 11.94 -26.10 -7.23
N GLY A 69 10.84 -26.05 -7.99
CA GLY A 69 9.59 -26.66 -7.57
C GLY A 69 8.61 -25.68 -6.91
N TYR A 70 8.94 -24.39 -6.71
CA TYR A 70 8.04 -23.40 -6.11
C TYR A 70 6.65 -23.35 -6.78
N LYS A 71 6.55 -23.72 -8.07
CA LYS A 71 5.27 -23.76 -8.79
C LYS A 71 4.29 -24.81 -8.23
N ASN A 72 4.80 -25.76 -7.45
CA ASN A 72 4.00 -26.80 -6.79
C ASN A 72 3.45 -26.36 -5.43
N ASN A 73 3.81 -25.17 -4.93
CA ASN A 73 3.21 -24.63 -3.73
C ASN A 73 1.69 -24.60 -3.88
N LYS A 74 0.98 -24.94 -2.80
CA LYS A 74 -0.49 -24.83 -2.73
C LYS A 74 -0.87 -23.37 -3.01
N ARG A 75 -1.91 -23.16 -3.82
CA ARG A 75 -2.42 -21.83 -4.21
C ARG A 75 -3.95 -21.80 -4.07
N GLY A 76 -4.52 -20.61 -4.11
CA GLY A 76 -5.95 -20.40 -4.01
C GLY A 76 -6.42 -20.11 -2.60
N CYS A 77 -7.73 -20.00 -2.42
CA CYS A 77 -8.34 -19.48 -1.19
C CYS A 77 -8.04 -20.30 0.09
N ASP A 78 -7.60 -21.55 -0.07
CA ASP A 78 -7.21 -22.40 1.05
C ASP A 78 -5.72 -22.36 1.40
N ALA A 79 -4.92 -21.64 0.61
CA ALA A 79 -3.49 -21.51 0.82
C ALA A 79 -3.17 -20.23 1.58
N ASN A 80 -2.09 -20.23 2.36
CA ASN A 80 -1.60 -19.02 3.01
C ASN A 80 -0.72 -18.22 2.05
N PHE A 81 -0.94 -16.92 1.99
CA PHE A 81 -0.01 -15.99 1.37
C PHE A 81 1.19 -15.78 2.30
N THR A 82 2.36 -15.59 1.71
CA THR A 82 3.53 -15.02 2.39
C THR A 82 3.71 -13.55 2.01
N VAL A 83 3.54 -13.23 0.71
CA VAL A 83 3.66 -11.86 0.19
C VAL A 83 2.63 -11.63 -0.91
N VAL A 84 2.00 -10.46 -0.88
CA VAL A 84 1.19 -9.93 -1.99
C VAL A 84 1.62 -8.49 -2.27
N ALA A 85 1.96 -8.19 -3.53
CA ALA A 85 2.30 -6.85 -3.98
C ALA A 85 1.18 -6.29 -4.86
N LEU A 86 0.64 -5.14 -4.46
CA LEU A 86 -0.42 -4.42 -5.15
C LEU A 86 0.10 -3.12 -5.76
N LYS A 87 -0.55 -2.64 -6.80
CA LYS A 87 -0.29 -1.36 -7.46
C LYS A 87 -1.56 -0.53 -7.53
N VAL A 88 -1.51 0.67 -6.99
CA VAL A 88 -2.68 1.56 -6.90
C VAL A 88 -2.33 3.00 -7.25
N GLN A 89 -3.34 3.81 -7.51
CA GLN A 89 -3.24 5.23 -7.77
C GLN A 89 -3.82 6.01 -6.59
N TRP A 90 -2.99 6.78 -5.90
CA TRP A 90 -3.42 7.70 -4.84
C TRP A 90 -4.06 8.96 -5.44
N PRO A 91 -5.13 9.54 -4.85
CA PRO A 91 -5.81 9.09 -3.62
C PRO A 91 -6.96 8.10 -3.83
N SER A 92 -7.30 7.75 -5.06
CA SER A 92 -8.48 6.92 -5.37
C SER A 92 -8.33 5.45 -4.97
N LEU A 93 -7.11 4.98 -4.76
CA LEU A 93 -6.72 3.57 -4.59
C LEU A 93 -7.26 2.63 -5.68
N LEU A 94 -7.64 3.16 -6.85
CA LEU A 94 -7.93 2.36 -8.02
C LEU A 94 -6.65 1.69 -8.54
N PRO A 95 -6.74 0.57 -9.28
CA PRO A 95 -5.57 -0.12 -9.79
C PRO A 95 -4.78 0.78 -10.75
N ALA A 96 -3.46 0.86 -10.57
CA ALA A 96 -2.58 1.55 -11.49
C ALA A 96 -2.35 0.69 -12.74
N GLU A 97 -2.35 1.29 -13.94
CA GLU A 97 -2.14 0.55 -15.20
C GLU A 97 -0.77 -0.14 -15.21
N LYS A 98 0.28 0.59 -14.84
CA LYS A 98 1.66 0.10 -14.78
C LYS A 98 2.26 0.45 -13.44
N MET A 99 3.14 -0.40 -12.93
CA MET A 99 3.97 -0.06 -11.79
C MET A 99 5.32 0.47 -12.29
N TRP A 100 5.67 1.66 -11.83
CA TRP A 100 6.97 2.25 -12.07
C TRP A 100 7.78 2.22 -10.78
N VAL A 101 9.05 1.94 -10.90
CA VAL A 101 10.01 2.00 -9.79
C VAL A 101 11.06 3.06 -10.13
N GLY A 102 11.49 3.80 -9.12
CA GLY A 102 12.54 4.80 -9.26
C GLY A 102 12.05 6.21 -9.60
N ALA A 103 12.97 7.05 -10.10
CA ALA A 103 12.82 8.49 -10.24
C ALA A 103 11.68 8.95 -11.16
N ASN A 104 11.28 8.12 -12.11
CA ASN A 104 10.29 8.46 -13.11
C ASN A 104 8.89 7.95 -12.77
N ARG A 105 8.63 7.69 -11.49
CA ARG A 105 7.30 7.26 -11.03
C ARG A 105 6.28 8.37 -11.30
N PRO A 106 5.15 8.07 -11.96
CA PRO A 106 4.07 9.04 -12.12
C PRO A 106 3.54 9.52 -10.77
N PRO A 107 3.12 10.79 -10.65
CA PRO A 107 2.51 11.29 -9.43
C PRO A 107 1.34 10.43 -8.97
N GLY A 108 1.25 10.20 -7.66
CA GLY A 108 0.18 9.43 -7.05
C GLY A 108 0.28 7.91 -7.23
N GLN A 109 1.19 7.40 -8.04
CA GLN A 109 1.36 5.95 -8.13
C GLN A 109 1.98 5.39 -6.85
N MET A 110 1.35 4.35 -6.29
CA MET A 110 1.73 3.75 -5.02
C MET A 110 1.78 2.23 -5.12
N GLY A 111 2.81 1.63 -4.52
CA GLY A 111 2.90 0.19 -4.28
C GLY A 111 2.44 -0.12 -2.87
N ILE A 112 1.69 -1.21 -2.68
CA ILE A 112 1.32 -1.73 -1.37
C ILE A 112 1.78 -3.18 -1.31
N THR A 113 2.63 -3.51 -0.34
CA THR A 113 3.07 -4.88 -0.07
C THR A 113 2.47 -5.35 1.23
N LEU A 114 1.89 -6.53 1.22
CA LEU A 114 1.36 -7.25 2.37
C LEU A 114 2.27 -8.45 2.63
N GLU A 115 2.76 -8.58 3.85
CA GLU A 115 3.65 -9.68 4.25
C GLU A 115 3.13 -10.36 5.51
N GLN A 116 3.01 -11.69 5.46
CA GLN A 116 2.69 -12.49 6.63
C GLN A 116 3.84 -12.41 7.63
N GLN A 117 3.55 -11.98 8.85
CA GLN A 117 4.52 -11.96 9.93
C GLN A 117 4.36 -13.18 10.83
N LEU A 118 5.48 -13.73 11.28
CA LEU A 118 5.45 -14.68 12.38
C LEU A 118 5.06 -13.94 13.67
N PRO A 119 4.37 -14.62 14.62
CA PRO A 119 4.06 -14.03 15.89
C PRO A 119 5.34 -13.49 16.56
N LEU A 120 5.38 -12.18 16.80
CA LEU A 120 6.50 -11.57 17.50
C LEU A 120 6.42 -11.89 19.00
N PRO A 121 7.55 -12.17 19.67
CA PRO A 121 7.59 -12.28 21.12
C PRO A 121 7.05 -11.02 21.80
N GLU A 122 6.44 -11.15 22.98
CA GLU A 122 5.80 -10.01 23.67
C GLU A 122 6.72 -8.81 23.90
N ASN A 123 8.00 -9.06 24.14
CA ASN A 123 9.03 -8.04 24.31
C ASN A 123 9.53 -7.43 22.99
N ASN A 124 9.01 -7.86 21.86
CA ASN A 124 9.43 -7.44 20.52
C ASN A 124 8.25 -6.97 19.65
N LYS A 125 7.14 -6.59 20.27
CA LYS A 125 5.97 -6.04 19.58
C LYS A 125 6.31 -4.66 19.07
N GLY A 126 6.21 -4.46 17.74
CA GLY A 126 6.39 -3.17 17.10
C GLY A 126 7.56 -3.12 16.10
N LEU A 127 7.55 -2.05 15.35
CA LEU A 127 8.60 -1.74 14.40
C LEU A 127 9.81 -1.16 15.13
N ARG A 128 10.98 -1.23 14.50
CA ARG A 128 12.24 -0.84 15.11
C ARG A 128 12.95 0.24 14.28
N PRO A 129 12.78 1.53 14.63
CA PRO A 129 13.48 2.63 13.95
C PRO A 129 15.00 2.48 13.99
N GLU A 130 15.55 1.88 15.03
CA GLU A 130 16.99 1.62 15.18
C GLU A 130 17.55 0.70 14.09
N TYR A 131 16.74 -0.18 13.51
CA TYR A 131 17.19 -1.03 12.39
C TYR A 131 17.33 -0.25 11.09
N ALA A 132 16.55 0.82 10.92
CA ALA A 132 16.70 1.71 9.75
C ALA A 132 18.05 2.44 9.75
N VAL A 133 18.62 2.64 10.93
CA VAL A 133 19.90 3.32 11.14
C VAL A 133 21.01 2.37 11.61
N ALA A 134 20.82 1.06 11.45
CA ALA A 134 21.76 0.05 11.87
C ALA A 134 23.17 0.30 11.31
N GLY A 135 24.20 0.10 12.16
CA GLY A 135 25.59 0.40 11.82
C GLY A 135 26.02 1.85 12.11
N LYS A 136 25.11 2.70 12.60
CA LYS A 136 25.45 4.03 13.15
C LYS A 136 25.31 4.01 14.67
N VAL A 137 26.16 4.79 15.35
CA VAL A 137 26.01 5.07 16.76
C VAL A 137 24.96 6.20 16.92
N ILE A 138 23.70 5.85 16.63
CA ILE A 138 22.56 6.75 16.78
C ILE A 138 21.71 6.21 17.93
N ASP A 139 21.54 7.05 18.93
CA ASP A 139 20.58 6.81 19.99
C ASP A 139 19.23 7.41 19.59
N THR A 140 18.32 6.57 19.09
CA THR A 140 17.01 7.02 18.61
C THR A 140 16.18 7.71 19.70
N ALA A 141 16.43 7.40 20.97
CA ALA A 141 15.74 8.08 22.07
C ALA A 141 16.30 9.48 22.34
N ARG A 142 17.64 9.64 22.25
CA ARG A 142 18.33 10.92 22.53
C ARG A 142 18.33 11.86 21.32
N ASP A 143 18.57 11.30 20.12
CA ASP A 143 18.87 12.09 18.92
C ASP A 143 17.60 12.43 18.11
N ARG A 144 16.45 11.89 18.53
CA ARG A 144 15.16 12.15 17.85
C ARG A 144 14.65 13.57 18.06
N GLN A 145 13.98 14.08 17.03
CA GLN A 145 13.19 15.30 17.09
C GLN A 145 11.72 14.96 16.88
N PHE A 146 10.82 15.75 17.44
CA PHE A 146 9.39 15.60 17.16
C PHE A 146 8.97 16.59 16.06
N ASP A 147 8.26 16.10 15.07
CA ASP A 147 7.68 16.91 13.99
C ASP A 147 6.19 17.10 14.30
N GLU A 148 5.82 18.29 14.75
CA GLU A 148 4.44 18.60 15.14
C GLU A 148 3.45 18.55 13.97
N VAL A 149 3.91 18.87 12.74
CA VAL A 149 3.06 18.85 11.53
C VAL A 149 2.71 17.44 11.14
N LEU A 150 3.68 16.53 11.21
CA LEU A 150 3.46 15.13 10.89
C LEU A 150 2.93 14.31 12.08
N GLY A 151 3.13 14.80 13.32
CA GLY A 151 2.84 14.05 14.53
C GLY A 151 3.75 12.82 14.72
N LEU A 152 4.99 12.91 14.25
CA LEU A 152 5.96 11.82 14.23
C LEU A 152 7.27 12.23 14.88
N TYR A 153 7.98 11.29 15.51
CA TYR A 153 9.41 11.43 15.76
C TYR A 153 10.19 11.32 14.46
N LYS A 154 11.34 11.99 14.38
CA LYS A 154 12.18 11.97 13.17
C LYS A 154 13.68 11.99 13.47
N LEU A 155 14.43 11.37 12.55
CA LEU A 155 15.86 11.52 12.33
C LEU A 155 16.09 11.90 10.87
N ILE A 156 16.78 12.99 10.61
CA ILE A 156 16.90 13.57 9.27
C ILE A 156 18.33 13.41 8.73
N GLY A 157 18.45 13.07 7.45
CA GLY A 157 19.72 13.04 6.72
C GLY A 157 20.70 11.98 7.23
N VAL A 158 20.19 10.85 7.73
CA VAL A 158 21.03 9.75 8.21
C VAL A 158 21.70 9.07 7.03
N MET A 159 23.04 9.03 7.03
CA MET A 159 23.81 8.28 6.03
C MET A 159 23.70 6.79 6.31
N ARG A 160 23.28 5.99 5.33
CA ARG A 160 23.28 4.53 5.47
C ARG A 160 24.68 3.97 5.25
N PRO A 161 25.12 3.01 6.10
CA PRO A 161 26.36 2.31 5.87
C PRO A 161 26.32 1.58 4.51
N MET A 162 27.43 1.61 3.77
CA MET A 162 27.64 0.88 2.50
C MET A 162 26.77 1.29 1.31
N GLN A 163 25.92 2.29 1.40
CA GLN A 163 24.98 2.65 0.31
C GLN A 163 25.14 4.07 -0.20
N ASP A 164 25.97 4.90 0.43
CA ASP A 164 26.23 6.31 0.11
C ASP A 164 24.96 7.17 -0.13
N ASP A 165 23.82 6.68 0.39
CA ASP A 165 22.56 7.39 0.32
C ASP A 165 22.13 7.94 1.68
N LYS A 166 21.36 9.02 1.63
CA LYS A 166 20.75 9.63 2.81
C LYS A 166 19.32 9.17 2.96
N ILE A 167 18.92 8.95 4.20
CA ILE A 167 17.53 8.67 4.55
C ILE A 167 17.04 9.64 5.63
N ASP A 168 15.74 9.90 5.61
CA ASP A 168 15.01 10.41 6.74
C ASP A 168 14.16 9.30 7.31
N VAL A 169 14.18 9.15 8.64
CA VAL A 169 13.41 8.15 9.36
C VAL A 169 12.39 8.85 10.21
N TYR A 170 11.12 8.46 10.06
CA TYR A 170 10.00 8.97 10.87
C TYR A 170 9.29 7.80 11.52
N TRP A 171 8.77 7.99 12.74
CA TRP A 171 7.99 6.95 13.41
C TRP A 171 6.99 7.51 14.40
N ARG A 172 5.96 6.73 14.65
CA ARG A 172 4.99 6.99 15.70
C ARG A 172 5.14 5.97 16.82
N GLU A 173 5.09 6.46 18.06
CA GLU A 173 5.08 5.61 19.25
C GLU A 173 3.70 5.65 19.89
N VAL A 174 3.15 4.47 20.16
CA VAL A 174 1.88 4.29 20.87
C VAL A 174 2.10 3.24 21.97
N ASN A 175 1.82 3.59 23.23
CA ASN A 175 2.00 2.71 24.38
C ASN A 175 3.40 2.08 24.48
N GLY A 176 4.44 2.84 24.12
CA GLY A 176 5.84 2.40 24.18
C GLY A 176 6.30 1.52 23.02
N TYR A 177 5.48 1.37 21.97
CA TYR A 177 5.82 0.62 20.78
C TYR A 177 5.75 1.52 19.53
N THR A 178 6.65 1.31 18.59
CA THR A 178 6.54 1.92 17.25
C THR A 178 5.51 1.14 16.43
N ASP A 179 4.41 1.79 16.10
CA ASP A 179 3.33 1.18 15.30
C ASP A 179 3.38 1.60 13.82
N VAL A 180 4.03 2.72 13.52
CA VAL A 180 4.26 3.20 12.14
C VAL A 180 5.72 3.63 12.00
N LEU A 181 6.36 3.19 10.94
CA LEU A 181 7.73 3.55 10.57
C LEU A 181 7.77 4.00 9.10
N LEU A 182 8.33 5.18 8.85
CA LEU A 182 8.54 5.68 7.50
C LEU A 182 10.02 5.90 7.26
N ILE A 183 10.51 5.43 6.11
CA ILE A 183 11.89 5.62 5.67
C ILE A 183 11.83 6.28 4.29
N CYS A 184 12.23 7.54 4.23
CA CYS A 184 12.30 8.29 2.97
C CYS A 184 13.75 8.38 2.51
N ARG A 185 14.02 8.01 1.27
CA ARG A 185 15.35 7.99 0.66
C ARG A 185 15.55 9.18 -0.25
N TYR A 186 16.81 9.59 -0.39
CA TYR A 186 17.23 10.56 -1.38
C TYR A 186 18.03 9.89 -2.48
N TYR A 187 17.96 10.44 -3.68
CA TYR A 187 18.92 10.13 -4.71
C TYR A 187 20.31 10.67 -4.35
N PRO A 188 21.38 10.09 -4.91
CA PRO A 188 22.74 10.62 -4.72
C PRO A 188 22.88 12.08 -5.14
N ASP A 189 22.08 12.57 -6.07
CA ASP A 189 22.03 13.97 -6.51
C ASP A 189 21.17 14.87 -5.60
N GLY A 190 20.68 14.34 -4.47
CA GLY A 190 19.89 15.05 -3.48
C GLY A 190 18.42 15.20 -3.79
N ARG A 191 17.94 14.66 -4.92
CA ARG A 191 16.48 14.62 -5.22
C ARG A 191 15.77 13.61 -4.33
N ASP A 192 14.52 13.91 -4.00
CA ASP A 192 13.64 12.96 -3.31
C ASP A 192 13.42 11.70 -4.15
N PHE A 193 13.51 10.55 -3.51
CA PHE A 193 13.27 9.28 -4.17
C PHE A 193 11.87 8.78 -3.82
N ASP A 194 11.78 8.01 -2.76
CA ASP A 194 10.53 7.43 -2.28
C ASP A 194 10.51 7.34 -0.76
N CYS A 195 9.32 7.15 -0.23
CA CYS A 195 9.08 6.80 1.17
C CYS A 195 8.48 5.40 1.23
N ASN A 196 9.00 4.59 2.13
CA ASN A 196 8.39 3.33 2.56
C ASN A 196 7.74 3.57 3.92
N GLN A 197 6.43 3.55 3.94
CA GLN A 197 5.64 3.60 5.16
C GLN A 197 5.24 2.19 5.56
N THR A 198 5.65 1.76 6.73
CA THR A 198 5.44 0.42 7.26
C THR A 198 4.57 0.49 8.51
N TRP A 199 3.59 -0.39 8.61
CA TRP A 199 2.79 -0.55 9.84
C TRP A 199 2.35 -2.01 10.02
N LEU A 200 1.94 -2.34 11.23
CA LEU A 200 1.46 -3.66 11.60
C LEU A 200 -0.07 -3.66 11.70
N ALA A 201 -0.70 -4.64 11.09
CA ALA A 201 -2.12 -4.93 11.20
C ALA A 201 -2.34 -6.31 11.82
N ASN A 202 -3.59 -6.67 12.10
CA ASN A 202 -3.99 -7.97 12.65
C ASN A 202 -3.14 -8.38 13.87
N GLN A 203 -3.05 -7.47 14.86
CA GLN A 203 -2.28 -7.71 16.09
C GLN A 203 -0.79 -8.03 15.83
N GLY A 204 -0.20 -7.43 14.79
CA GLY A 204 1.19 -7.61 14.44
C GLY A 204 1.50 -8.79 13.52
N ARG A 205 0.48 -9.49 13.01
CA ARG A 205 0.66 -10.65 12.13
C ARG A 205 0.67 -10.32 10.64
N LEU A 206 0.27 -9.11 10.28
CA LEU A 206 0.32 -8.61 8.92
C LEU A 206 1.14 -7.34 8.88
N LEU A 207 2.26 -7.37 8.17
CA LEU A 207 3.05 -6.19 7.84
C LEU A 207 2.54 -5.59 6.55
N ILE A 208 2.25 -4.29 6.58
CA ILE A 208 1.84 -3.56 5.39
C ILE A 208 2.89 -2.49 5.10
N VAL A 209 3.37 -2.45 3.86
CA VAL A 209 4.32 -1.45 3.38
C VAL A 209 3.70 -0.69 2.21
N ALA A 210 3.48 0.61 2.38
CA ALA A 210 3.10 1.50 1.29
C ALA A 210 4.35 2.23 0.78
N ASN A 211 4.63 2.10 -0.51
CA ASN A 211 5.73 2.80 -1.17
C ASN A 211 5.18 3.91 -2.08
N TYR A 212 5.56 5.15 -1.82
CA TYR A 212 5.08 6.34 -2.53
C TYR A 212 6.15 7.43 -2.60
N THR A 213 5.94 8.44 -3.44
CA THR A 213 6.87 9.58 -3.55
C THR A 213 6.74 10.53 -2.37
N ARG A 214 7.85 11.15 -1.95
CA ARG A 214 7.95 12.00 -0.75
C ARG A 214 6.93 13.14 -0.64
N PRO A 215 6.45 13.81 -1.71
CA PRO A 215 5.41 14.82 -1.58
C PRO A 215 4.14 14.37 -0.84
N TYR A 216 3.84 13.07 -0.83
CA TYR A 216 2.70 12.50 -0.11
C TYR A 216 3.00 12.15 1.35
N LEU A 217 4.20 12.45 1.86
CA LEU A 217 4.56 12.18 3.26
C LEU A 217 3.59 12.81 4.26
N THR A 218 3.07 14.00 3.97
CA THR A 218 2.07 14.68 4.83
C THR A 218 0.72 13.97 4.89
N GLU A 219 0.45 13.06 3.95
CA GLU A 219 -0.79 12.30 3.84
C GLU A 219 -0.67 10.88 4.45
N TRP A 220 0.42 10.60 5.16
CA TRP A 220 0.73 9.26 5.67
C TRP A 220 -0.39 8.59 6.46
N GLN A 221 -1.15 9.37 7.26
CA GLN A 221 -2.30 8.84 8.01
C GLN A 221 -3.45 8.45 7.09
N ALA A 222 -3.74 9.29 6.10
CA ALA A 222 -4.79 9.04 5.12
C ALA A 222 -4.43 7.81 4.26
N ILE A 223 -3.17 7.67 3.85
CA ILE A 223 -2.66 6.49 3.13
C ILE A 223 -2.90 5.23 3.95
N MET A 224 -2.52 5.23 5.22
CA MET A 224 -2.71 4.08 6.10
C MET A 224 -4.20 3.71 6.23
N LEU A 225 -5.05 4.69 6.57
CA LEU A 225 -6.49 4.47 6.80
C LEU A 225 -7.20 3.99 5.53
N GLN A 226 -6.98 4.65 4.39
CA GLN A 226 -7.63 4.26 3.14
C GLN A 226 -7.13 2.92 2.61
N THR A 227 -5.85 2.57 2.84
CA THR A 227 -5.34 1.23 2.55
C THR A 227 -6.10 0.17 3.35
N HIS A 228 -6.34 0.39 4.63
CA HIS A 228 -7.16 -0.53 5.44
C HIS A 228 -8.58 -0.70 4.88
N GLU A 229 -9.24 0.41 4.51
CA GLU A 229 -10.59 0.35 3.94
C GLU A 229 -10.60 -0.40 2.58
N MET A 230 -9.61 -0.16 1.74
CA MET A 230 -9.45 -0.90 0.48
C MET A 230 -9.27 -2.41 0.73
N LEU A 231 -8.44 -2.81 1.69
CA LEU A 231 -8.20 -4.21 2.00
C LEU A 231 -9.45 -4.92 2.50
N LYS A 232 -10.30 -4.26 3.28
CA LYS A 232 -11.61 -4.80 3.69
C LYS A 232 -12.50 -5.17 2.51
N LEU A 233 -12.41 -4.42 1.38
CA LEU A 233 -13.19 -4.75 0.17
C LEU A 233 -12.72 -6.05 -0.49
N PHE A 234 -11.51 -6.49 -0.22
CA PHE A 234 -10.94 -7.72 -0.77
C PHE A 234 -11.07 -8.91 0.18
N THR A 235 -11.53 -8.70 1.41
CA THR A 235 -11.79 -9.77 2.37
C THR A 235 -13.08 -10.50 2.00
N ARG A 236 -13.03 -11.82 1.97
CA ARG A 236 -14.22 -12.69 1.83
C ARG A 236 -14.77 -13.04 3.20
N ASN A 237 -16.01 -12.68 3.43
CA ASN A 237 -16.79 -13.14 4.58
C ASN A 237 -17.27 -14.59 4.39
#